data_03863dae0e9fefb5063fbf861d4edfa3
#
_entry.id   03863dae0e9fefb5063fbf861d4edfa3
#
_cell.length_a   1.000
_cell.length_b   1.000
_cell.length_c   1.000
_cell.angle_alpha   90.00
_cell.angle_beta   90.00
_cell.angle_gamma   90.00
#
_symmetry.space_group_name_H-M   'P 1'
#
loop_
_entity.id
_entity.type
_entity.pdbx_description
1 polymer ?
#
loop_
_entity_poly.entity_id
_entity_poly.type
_entity_poly.pdbx_seq_one_letter_code
_entity_poly.pdbx_strand_id
1 'polypeptide(L)'
;MNEVHQRDVKKPGRRISTRHLLCFLILSVSIVSAAAAQPISAPEPQTGTIIGTVTDENDATVPGATVALEGPSLADPQRVKTSDDGFFKFDHVDPAIPYHVTVSARGFADWSSSEIILRPGQYMDLTGVRLRIATAVTTVSAVFPEELATEQVKAEEKQRVLGFIPNFYVVYDRDAVPLTPKLKFRLALKTSTDSVTFLGSAFVASVDQAANTPNYGQGAKGYGQRLGSNYANGLTDIMVGGAILPSILHQDPRYFYQGTGTKKSRTLHAISTPFICKGDNGLWQPNYSGLGGYVASGAIANAYYPASNRGPGLVASTTFIDIAADMANGFIQEFVLRKLTPSAKNRPQSEAGSN
;
A
#
# COMPACT_ATOMS: atom_id res chain seq x y z
N MET A 1 -55.45 -61.10 0.59
CA MET A 1 -55.37 -62.06 -0.54
C MET A 1 -53.89 -62.24 -0.83
N ASN A 2 -53.43 -63.32 -0.30
CA ASN A 2 -52.60 -64.37 -0.88
C ASN A 2 -51.18 -63.92 -1.28
N GLU A 3 -50.15 -64.66 -1.03
CA GLU A 3 -49.81 -65.97 -0.43
C GLU A 3 -48.29 -66.03 -0.26
N VAL A 4 -47.85 -66.47 0.87
CA VAL A 4 -46.88 -67.51 1.23
C VAL A 4 -46.16 -68.17 0.09
N HIS A 5 -44.81 -68.17 0.12
CA HIS A 5 -44.04 -69.35 -0.22
C HIS A 5 -42.74 -69.46 0.58
N GLN A 6 -42.76 -70.39 1.54
CA GLN A 6 -41.58 -70.97 2.21
C GLN A 6 -40.84 -71.92 1.24
N ARG A 7 -39.53 -71.90 1.24
CA ARG A 7 -38.69 -73.05 0.82
C ARG A 7 -37.50 -73.22 1.72
N ASP A 8 -37.46 -74.40 2.31
CA ASP A 8 -36.38 -75.04 3.01
C ASP A 8 -35.07 -75.06 2.22
N VAL A 9 -33.94 -74.88 2.94
CA VAL A 9 -32.64 -75.23 2.45
C VAL A 9 -31.83 -75.96 3.54
N LYS A 10 -31.54 -77.17 3.20
CA LYS A 10 -30.72 -78.24 3.71
C LYS A 10 -29.30 -77.79 4.09
N LYS A 11 -28.83 -78.14 5.32
CA LYS A 11 -27.41 -78.05 5.76
C LYS A 11 -26.61 -79.18 5.14
N PRO A 12 -25.38 -78.93 4.64
CA PRO A 12 -24.38 -79.97 4.46
C PRO A 12 -23.33 -79.97 5.56
N GLY A 13 -23.06 -81.14 6.11
CA GLY A 13 -22.05 -81.38 7.13
C GLY A 13 -20.61 -81.18 6.58
N ARG A 14 -19.79 -80.56 7.39
CA ARG A 14 -18.40 -80.31 7.08
C ARG A 14 -17.51 -81.37 7.76
N ARG A 15 -16.94 -82.31 7.02
CA ARG A 15 -15.88 -83.25 7.44
C ARG A 15 -14.59 -82.46 7.62
N ILE A 16 -13.99 -82.46 8.81
CA ILE A 16 -12.67 -81.88 9.09
C ILE A 16 -11.62 -82.84 8.60
N SER A 17 -10.83 -82.39 7.66
CA SER A 17 -9.72 -83.16 7.11
C SER A 17 -8.50 -83.13 8.04
N THR A 18 -7.92 -84.29 8.33
CA THR A 18 -6.75 -84.55 9.20
C THR A 18 -5.49 -83.79 8.77
N ARG A 19 -5.50 -83.12 7.63
CA ARG A 19 -4.39 -82.27 7.16
C ARG A 19 -4.25 -80.95 7.88
N HIS A 20 -5.27 -80.46 8.54
CA HIS A 20 -5.22 -79.21 9.25
C HIS A 20 -4.67 -79.31 10.69
N LEU A 21 -4.62 -80.56 11.26
CA LEU A 21 -4.09 -80.75 12.60
C LEU A 21 -2.55 -80.73 12.65
N LEU A 22 -1.86 -81.04 11.50
CA LEU A 22 -0.39 -81.03 11.41
C LEU A 22 0.17 -79.63 11.22
N CYS A 23 -0.59 -78.71 10.61
CA CYS A 23 -0.19 -77.29 10.45
C CYS A 23 -0.28 -76.48 11.74
N PHE A 24 -1.20 -76.84 12.69
CA PHE A 24 -1.30 -76.19 13.96
C PHE A 24 -0.18 -76.52 14.92
N LEU A 25 0.43 -77.73 14.84
CA LEU A 25 1.49 -78.13 15.70
C LEU A 25 2.88 -77.54 15.30
N ILE A 26 3.05 -77.19 14.03
CA ILE A 26 4.29 -76.55 13.53
C ILE A 26 4.28 -75.05 13.76
N LEU A 27 3.07 -74.43 13.83
CA LEU A 27 2.93 -73.01 14.07
C LEU A 27 3.08 -72.62 15.54
N SER A 28 2.89 -73.56 16.50
CA SER A 28 3.05 -73.32 17.95
C SER A 28 4.50 -73.36 18.44
N VAL A 29 5.46 -73.94 17.67
CA VAL A 29 6.87 -73.98 18.06
C VAL A 29 7.65 -72.76 17.57
N SER A 30 7.10 -72.00 16.58
CA SER A 30 7.77 -70.81 16.05
C SER A 30 7.48 -69.50 16.82
N ILE A 31 6.61 -69.51 17.82
CA ILE A 31 6.20 -68.34 18.58
C ILE A 31 7.05 -68.07 19.85
N VAL A 32 7.90 -69.03 20.26
CA VAL A 32 8.64 -68.90 21.50
C VAL A 32 10.04 -68.23 21.31
N SER A 33 10.48 -67.96 20.09
CA SER A 33 11.82 -67.37 19.86
C SER A 33 11.80 -65.88 19.43
N ALA A 34 10.66 -65.18 19.49
CA ALA A 34 10.53 -63.80 19.10
C ALA A 34 10.35 -62.82 20.31
N ALA A 35 10.62 -63.28 21.51
CA ALA A 35 10.40 -62.47 22.73
C ALA A 35 11.72 -62.11 23.43
N ALA A 36 12.66 -61.46 22.72
CA ALA A 36 13.79 -60.79 23.40
C ALA A 36 14.55 -59.83 22.46
N ALA A 37 13.86 -59.01 21.71
CA ALA A 37 14.47 -57.79 21.20
C ALA A 37 13.58 -56.61 21.65
N GLN A 38 13.75 -56.17 22.88
CA GLN A 38 13.26 -54.85 23.25
C GLN A 38 14.00 -53.83 22.37
N PRO A 39 13.32 -52.97 21.63
CA PRO A 39 14.01 -51.87 21.00
C PRO A 39 14.64 -51.06 22.14
N ILE A 40 15.95 -50.94 22.12
CA ILE A 40 16.68 -49.95 22.92
C ILE A 40 16.08 -48.60 22.40
N SER A 41 15.18 -48.00 23.18
CA SER A 41 14.74 -46.63 22.93
C SER A 41 16.02 -45.79 22.90
N ALA A 42 16.34 -45.24 21.73
CA ALA A 42 17.37 -44.22 21.66
C ALA A 42 17.03 -43.17 22.73
N PRO A 43 17.99 -42.72 23.52
CA PRO A 43 17.70 -41.68 24.51
C PRO A 43 17.10 -40.50 23.76
N GLU A 44 15.88 -40.06 24.18
CA GLU A 44 15.29 -38.85 23.66
C GLU A 44 16.30 -37.71 23.77
N PRO A 45 16.53 -36.94 22.71
CA PRO A 45 17.48 -35.86 22.78
C PRO A 45 17.05 -34.91 23.90
N GLN A 46 17.90 -34.82 24.94
CA GLN A 46 17.61 -33.95 26.07
C GLN A 46 17.62 -32.49 25.60
N THR A 47 16.44 -31.87 25.57
CA THR A 47 16.26 -30.45 25.22
C THR A 47 16.92 -29.56 26.29
N GLY A 48 17.40 -28.40 25.89
CA GLY A 48 17.96 -27.40 26.78
C GLY A 48 16.92 -26.37 27.24
N THR A 49 17.34 -25.50 28.13
CA THR A 49 16.52 -24.37 28.63
C THR A 49 17.36 -23.10 28.61
N ILE A 50 16.74 -22.00 28.09
CA ILE A 50 17.33 -20.66 28.14
C ILE A 50 16.52 -19.82 29.10
N ILE A 51 17.16 -19.17 30.04
CA ILE A 51 16.56 -18.21 30.96
C ILE A 51 17.32 -16.88 30.89
N GLY A 52 16.71 -15.84 31.41
CA GLY A 52 17.39 -14.57 31.61
C GLY A 52 16.48 -13.52 32.26
N THR A 53 17.10 -12.41 32.64
CA THR A 53 16.38 -11.26 33.20
C THR A 53 16.71 -10.04 32.36
N VAL A 54 15.66 -9.32 31.95
CA VAL A 54 15.76 -8.09 31.18
C VAL A 54 15.77 -6.90 32.11
N THR A 55 16.82 -6.07 32.02
CA THR A 55 16.99 -4.84 32.80
C THR A 55 17.20 -3.64 31.88
N ASP A 56 17.04 -2.46 32.41
CA ASP A 56 17.43 -1.20 31.74
C ASP A 56 18.89 -0.81 32.08
N GLU A 57 19.36 0.35 31.63
CA GLU A 57 20.70 0.87 31.90
C GLU A 57 20.96 1.17 33.39
N ASN A 58 19.90 1.32 34.19
CA ASN A 58 19.96 1.58 35.63
C ASN A 58 19.76 0.30 36.47
N ASP A 59 19.83 -0.88 35.85
CA ASP A 59 19.57 -2.20 36.46
C ASP A 59 18.12 -2.38 36.96
N ALA A 60 17.17 -1.51 36.55
CA ALA A 60 15.76 -1.71 36.84
C ALA A 60 15.19 -2.79 35.91
N THR A 61 14.35 -3.70 36.43
CA THR A 61 13.72 -4.74 35.66
C THR A 61 12.72 -4.18 34.65
N VAL A 62 12.61 -4.80 33.47
CA VAL A 62 11.68 -4.37 32.41
C VAL A 62 10.58 -5.42 32.25
N PRO A 63 9.40 -5.21 32.87
CA PRO A 63 8.28 -6.13 32.76
C PRO A 63 7.58 -5.98 31.39
N GLY A 64 7.00 -7.09 30.91
CA GLY A 64 6.20 -7.11 29.68
C GLY A 64 7.01 -6.94 28.38
N ALA A 65 8.35 -6.95 28.44
CA ALA A 65 9.19 -6.98 27.25
C ALA A 65 8.92 -8.26 26.45
N THR A 66 8.87 -8.15 25.13
CA THR A 66 8.74 -9.30 24.23
C THR A 66 10.11 -9.88 23.95
N VAL A 67 10.33 -11.14 24.32
CA VAL A 67 11.54 -11.89 24.04
C VAL A 67 11.22 -12.91 22.94
N ALA A 68 11.97 -12.88 21.85
CA ALA A 68 11.85 -13.79 20.72
C ALA A 68 13.09 -14.67 20.62
N LEU A 69 12.89 -15.99 20.48
CA LEU A 69 13.93 -16.97 20.18
C LEU A 69 13.82 -17.32 18.69
N GLU A 70 14.89 -17.09 17.94
CA GLU A 70 14.97 -17.31 16.51
C GLU A 70 16.06 -18.34 16.20
N GLY A 71 15.78 -19.25 15.27
CA GLY A 71 16.74 -20.27 14.85
C GLY A 71 16.26 -21.04 13.64
N PRO A 72 17.16 -21.70 12.90
CA PRO A 72 16.83 -22.39 11.63
C PRO A 72 15.89 -23.59 11.79
N SER A 73 15.73 -24.12 13.00
CA SER A 73 14.79 -25.21 13.31
C SER A 73 13.37 -24.72 13.62
N LEU A 74 13.19 -23.41 13.83
CA LEU A 74 11.90 -22.82 14.17
C LEU A 74 11.28 -22.24 12.90
N ALA A 75 10.11 -22.75 12.50
CA ALA A 75 9.35 -22.20 11.38
C ALA A 75 8.90 -20.75 11.65
N ASP A 76 8.57 -20.47 12.93
CA ASP A 76 8.24 -19.14 13.45
C ASP A 76 9.01 -18.88 14.75
N PRO A 77 9.45 -17.65 15.05
CA PRO A 77 10.09 -17.30 16.30
C PRO A 77 9.21 -17.64 17.51
N GLN A 78 9.76 -18.33 18.50
CA GLN A 78 9.08 -18.50 19.79
C GLN A 78 9.11 -17.17 20.55
N ARG A 79 7.96 -16.71 21.05
CA ARG A 79 7.85 -15.44 21.77
C ARG A 79 7.28 -15.64 23.17
N VAL A 80 7.96 -15.04 24.15
CA VAL A 80 7.51 -14.96 25.54
C VAL A 80 7.54 -13.51 26.00
N LYS A 81 6.76 -13.17 27.03
CA LYS A 81 6.84 -11.87 27.70
C LYS A 81 7.56 -12.02 29.02
N THR A 82 8.36 -11.01 29.39
CA THR A 82 8.98 -10.97 30.71
C THR A 82 7.94 -10.81 31.81
N SER A 83 8.18 -11.47 32.95
CA SER A 83 7.39 -11.31 34.18
C SER A 83 7.57 -9.91 34.80
N ASP A 84 6.89 -9.65 35.92
CA ASP A 84 7.02 -8.40 36.66
C ASP A 84 8.44 -8.15 37.17
N ASP A 85 9.23 -9.24 37.39
CA ASP A 85 10.63 -9.17 37.75
C ASP A 85 11.57 -9.14 36.53
N GLY A 86 11.06 -8.93 35.33
CA GLY A 86 11.82 -8.93 34.07
C GLY A 86 12.32 -10.30 33.61
N PHE A 87 11.92 -11.41 34.27
CA PHE A 87 12.38 -12.76 33.98
C PHE A 87 11.67 -13.35 32.76
N PHE A 88 12.42 -14.12 31.94
CA PHE A 88 11.89 -14.93 30.84
C PHE A 88 12.50 -16.31 30.81
N LYS A 89 11.81 -17.27 30.17
CA LYS A 89 12.23 -18.66 30.04
C LYS A 89 11.76 -19.25 28.73
N PHE A 90 12.66 -19.96 28.03
CA PHE A 90 12.35 -20.86 26.92
C PHE A 90 12.73 -22.29 27.35
N ASP A 91 11.72 -23.15 27.37
CA ASP A 91 11.89 -24.57 27.61
C ASP A 91 11.92 -25.37 26.30
N HIS A 92 12.43 -26.57 26.32
CA HIS A 92 12.46 -27.53 25.22
C HIS A 92 13.19 -26.99 23.98
N VAL A 93 14.29 -26.28 24.17
CA VAL A 93 15.14 -25.78 23.10
C VAL A 93 16.03 -26.90 22.58
N ASP A 94 16.00 -27.16 21.26
CA ASP A 94 16.80 -28.24 20.67
C ASP A 94 18.30 -27.95 20.77
N PRO A 95 19.13 -28.93 21.19
CA PRO A 95 20.56 -28.72 21.32
C PRO A 95 21.25 -28.74 19.94
N ALA A 96 22.50 -28.25 19.91
CA ALA A 96 23.40 -28.25 18.76
C ALA A 96 22.87 -27.42 17.55
N ILE A 97 21.90 -26.54 17.75
CA ILE A 97 21.37 -25.63 16.77
C ILE A 97 21.70 -24.20 17.18
N PRO A 98 22.09 -23.32 16.24
CA PRO A 98 22.35 -21.92 16.56
C PRO A 98 21.05 -21.15 16.73
N TYR A 99 20.95 -20.38 17.82
CA TYR A 99 19.80 -19.51 18.12
C TYR A 99 20.25 -18.07 18.36
N HIS A 100 19.35 -17.14 18.14
CA HIS A 100 19.47 -15.75 18.59
C HIS A 100 18.27 -15.39 19.46
N VAL A 101 18.51 -14.64 20.51
CA VAL A 101 17.45 -14.07 21.34
C VAL A 101 17.36 -12.58 21.05
N THR A 102 16.18 -12.10 20.64
CA THR A 102 15.90 -10.69 20.45
C THR A 102 14.92 -10.22 21.51
N VAL A 103 15.18 -9.08 22.12
CA VAL A 103 14.32 -8.49 23.15
C VAL A 103 13.88 -7.11 22.71
N SER A 104 12.56 -6.87 22.71
CA SER A 104 11.96 -5.58 22.39
C SER A 104 10.98 -5.13 23.46
N ALA A 105 11.03 -3.86 23.82
CA ALA A 105 10.12 -3.24 24.77
C ALA A 105 9.81 -1.80 24.37
N ARG A 106 8.60 -1.33 24.65
CA ARG A 106 8.16 0.03 24.29
C ARG A 106 9.04 1.07 24.98
N GLY A 107 9.65 1.95 24.17
CA GLY A 107 10.55 3.01 24.67
C GLY A 107 12.01 2.59 24.80
N PHE A 108 12.35 1.36 24.44
CA PHE A 108 13.70 0.84 24.43
C PHE A 108 14.15 0.46 23.02
N ALA A 109 15.46 0.51 22.78
CA ALA A 109 16.08 -0.05 21.57
C ALA A 109 16.06 -1.57 21.65
N ASP A 110 15.85 -2.23 20.50
CA ASP A 110 15.92 -3.68 20.44
C ASP A 110 17.33 -4.17 20.81
N TRP A 111 17.37 -5.23 21.61
CA TRP A 111 18.59 -5.93 21.98
C TRP A 111 18.63 -7.30 21.33
N SER A 112 19.80 -7.73 20.86
CA SER A 112 20.01 -9.06 20.29
C SER A 112 21.23 -9.72 20.89
N SER A 113 21.12 -11.03 21.17
CA SER A 113 22.24 -11.83 21.65
C SER A 113 23.24 -12.13 20.53
N SER A 114 24.46 -12.52 20.91
CA SER A 114 25.32 -13.35 20.05
C SER A 114 24.67 -14.72 19.80
N GLU A 115 25.24 -15.46 18.85
CA GLU A 115 24.80 -16.83 18.56
C GLU A 115 24.91 -17.74 19.83
N ILE A 116 23.82 -18.46 20.10
CA ILE A 116 23.68 -19.36 21.23
C ILE A 116 23.57 -20.79 20.71
N ILE A 117 24.45 -21.68 21.14
CA ILE A 117 24.38 -23.12 20.85
C ILE A 117 24.31 -23.86 22.17
N LEU A 118 23.20 -24.60 22.40
CA LEU A 118 23.05 -25.40 23.62
C LEU A 118 23.61 -26.80 23.46
N ARG A 119 24.15 -27.34 24.57
CA ARG A 119 24.42 -28.78 24.69
C ARG A 119 23.16 -29.52 25.15
N PRO A 120 23.05 -30.83 24.89
CA PRO A 120 21.93 -31.63 25.41
C PRO A 120 21.76 -31.45 26.93
N GLY A 121 20.54 -31.13 27.37
CA GLY A 121 20.19 -30.89 28.77
C GLY A 121 20.78 -29.63 29.40
N GLN A 122 21.39 -28.76 28.62
CA GLN A 122 22.03 -27.54 29.16
C GLN A 122 20.97 -26.53 29.63
N TYR A 123 21.23 -26.00 30.82
CA TYR A 123 20.54 -24.83 31.36
C TYR A 123 21.44 -23.61 31.15
N MET A 124 20.98 -22.65 30.35
CA MET A 124 21.76 -21.44 30.02
C MET A 124 21.08 -20.21 30.59
N ASP A 125 21.82 -19.46 31.39
CA ASP A 125 21.41 -18.15 31.88
C ASP A 125 22.01 -17.05 30.98
N LEU A 126 21.14 -16.30 30.31
CA LEU A 126 21.50 -15.15 29.49
C LEU A 126 21.70 -13.94 30.39
N THR A 127 22.92 -13.78 30.87
CA THR A 127 23.32 -12.63 31.69
C THR A 127 23.53 -11.39 30.79
N GLY A 128 23.19 -10.21 31.32
CA GLY A 128 23.48 -8.92 30.65
C GLY A 128 22.51 -8.55 29.53
N VAL A 129 21.27 -9.02 29.59
CA VAL A 129 20.17 -8.52 28.72
C VAL A 129 19.75 -7.15 29.20
N ARG A 130 20.49 -6.15 28.75
CA ARG A 130 20.30 -4.75 29.16
C ARG A 130 19.80 -3.92 28.04
N LEU A 131 18.54 -3.42 28.17
CA LEU A 131 17.91 -2.55 27.21
C LEU A 131 18.36 -1.10 27.40
N ARG A 132 18.73 -0.48 26.30
CA ARG A 132 18.99 0.96 26.27
C ARG A 132 17.68 1.68 25.96
N ILE A 133 17.47 2.81 26.62
CA ILE A 133 16.36 3.69 26.23
C ILE A 133 16.50 3.95 24.72
N ALA A 134 15.44 3.70 23.97
CA ALA A 134 15.41 4.14 22.59
C ALA A 134 15.62 5.64 22.65
N THR A 135 16.87 6.07 22.55
CA THR A 135 17.09 7.38 21.97
C THR A 135 16.35 7.26 20.67
N ALA A 136 15.27 8.03 20.50
CA ALA A 136 14.73 8.24 19.17
C ALA A 136 15.90 8.80 18.35
N VAL A 137 16.74 7.92 17.85
CA VAL A 137 17.35 8.13 16.57
C VAL A 137 16.14 8.00 15.64
N THR A 138 15.30 9.06 15.62
CA THR A 138 14.85 9.53 14.36
C THR A 138 16.13 9.56 13.55
N THR A 139 16.40 8.50 12.78
CA THR A 139 17.07 8.65 11.51
C THR A 139 16.08 9.53 10.75
N VAL A 140 16.13 10.82 11.02
CA VAL A 140 15.96 11.81 10.02
C VAL A 140 17.14 11.47 9.10
N SER A 141 16.94 10.53 8.16
CA SER A 141 17.40 10.74 6.84
C SER A 141 16.87 12.12 6.57
N ALA A 142 17.73 13.13 6.68
CA ALA A 142 17.48 14.44 6.14
C ALA A 142 17.47 14.21 4.62
N VAL A 143 16.43 13.53 4.14
CA VAL A 143 16.00 13.58 2.77
C VAL A 143 15.59 15.03 2.67
N PHE A 144 16.45 15.84 2.05
CA PHE A 144 16.15 17.23 1.82
C PHE A 144 14.73 17.28 1.27
N PRO A 145 13.83 18.13 1.76
CA PRO A 145 12.45 18.19 1.30
C PRO A 145 12.33 18.19 -0.23
N GLU A 146 13.34 18.75 -0.91
CA GLU A 146 13.44 18.77 -2.38
C GLU A 146 13.70 17.39 -2.99
N GLU A 147 14.50 16.53 -2.36
CA GLU A 147 14.74 15.15 -2.85
C GLU A 147 13.48 14.32 -2.71
N LEU A 148 12.80 14.42 -1.57
CA LEU A 148 11.52 13.75 -1.33
C LEU A 148 10.45 14.24 -2.31
N ALA A 149 10.34 15.56 -2.52
CA ALA A 149 9.44 16.15 -3.51
C ALA A 149 9.73 15.63 -4.92
N THR A 150 11.02 15.51 -5.27
CA THR A 150 11.44 15.00 -6.58
C THR A 150 11.06 13.55 -6.78
N GLU A 151 11.22 12.69 -5.77
CA GLU A 151 10.81 11.28 -5.83
C GLU A 151 9.28 11.14 -5.89
N GLN A 152 8.55 11.96 -5.15
CA GLN A 152 7.09 11.99 -5.20
C GLN A 152 6.60 12.40 -6.59
N VAL A 153 7.16 13.44 -7.20
CA VAL A 153 6.83 13.86 -8.57
C VAL A 153 7.17 12.77 -9.60
N LYS A 154 8.32 12.12 -9.49
CA LYS A 154 8.64 10.97 -10.37
C LYS A 154 7.62 9.84 -10.27
N ALA A 155 7.06 9.62 -9.07
CA ALA A 155 6.00 8.65 -8.88
C ALA A 155 4.66 9.13 -9.45
N GLU A 156 4.34 10.42 -9.33
CA GLU A 156 3.16 11.06 -9.90
C GLU A 156 3.20 11.05 -11.43
N GLU A 157 4.35 11.34 -12.05
CA GLU A 157 4.56 11.27 -13.50
C GLU A 157 4.31 9.88 -14.13
N LYS A 158 4.28 8.83 -13.31
CA LYS A 158 3.96 7.46 -13.72
C LYS A 158 2.48 7.12 -13.52
N GLN A 159 1.70 8.02 -12.89
CA GLN A 159 0.29 7.75 -12.65
C GLN A 159 -0.51 7.88 -13.94
N ARG A 160 -1.18 6.79 -14.32
CA ARG A 160 -2.05 6.75 -15.49
C ARG A 160 -3.32 5.98 -15.17
N VAL A 161 -4.46 6.58 -15.44
CA VAL A 161 -5.77 5.91 -15.36
C VAL A 161 -5.84 4.89 -16.49
N LEU A 162 -6.29 3.67 -16.17
CA LEU A 162 -6.33 2.53 -17.11
C LEU A 162 -4.96 2.24 -17.79
N GLY A 163 -3.86 2.75 -17.22
CA GLY A 163 -2.52 2.55 -17.73
C GLY A 163 -2.08 3.51 -18.86
N PHE A 164 -2.95 4.35 -19.40
CA PHE A 164 -2.60 5.25 -20.51
C PHE A 164 -3.00 6.73 -20.32
N ILE A 165 -4.10 7.06 -19.64
CA ILE A 165 -4.54 8.46 -19.44
C ILE A 165 -3.70 9.09 -18.32
N PRO A 166 -3.01 10.23 -18.55
CA PRO A 166 -2.20 10.89 -17.53
C PRO A 166 -3.04 11.34 -16.33
N ASN A 167 -2.52 11.10 -15.13
CA ASN A 167 -3.14 11.49 -13.86
C ASN A 167 -2.07 12.08 -12.92
N PHE A 168 -1.26 13.02 -13.45
CA PHE A 168 -0.03 13.47 -12.82
C PHE A 168 -0.26 14.47 -11.69
N TYR A 169 -1.37 15.22 -11.72
CA TYR A 169 -1.74 16.23 -10.72
C TYR A 169 -2.54 15.68 -9.55
N VAL A 170 -2.37 14.40 -9.20
CA VAL A 170 -3.10 13.78 -8.09
C VAL A 170 -2.15 13.17 -7.07
N VAL A 171 -2.32 13.58 -5.83
CA VAL A 171 -1.57 13.10 -4.67
C VAL A 171 -2.40 12.08 -3.91
N TYR A 172 -1.94 10.85 -3.86
CA TYR A 172 -2.52 9.78 -3.04
C TYR A 172 -1.80 9.59 -1.70
N ASP A 173 -0.64 10.22 -1.55
CA ASP A 173 0.16 10.21 -0.33
C ASP A 173 -0.29 11.33 0.60
N ARG A 174 -0.52 11.02 1.87
CA ARG A 174 -0.93 12.02 2.87
C ARG A 174 0.23 12.89 3.34
N ASP A 175 1.43 12.32 3.28
CA ASP A 175 2.67 12.96 3.72
C ASP A 175 3.42 13.62 2.53
N ALA A 176 2.64 13.98 1.48
CA ALA A 176 3.21 14.65 0.33
C ALA A 176 3.74 16.03 0.71
N VAL A 177 4.98 16.27 0.34
CA VAL A 177 5.65 17.55 0.56
C VAL A 177 5.32 18.55 -0.55
N PRO A 178 5.39 19.86 -0.27
CA PRO A 178 5.15 20.91 -1.26
C PRO A 178 6.12 20.84 -2.42
N LEU A 179 5.64 21.27 -3.60
CA LEU A 179 6.48 21.31 -4.80
C LEU A 179 7.31 22.58 -4.88
N THR A 180 8.59 22.44 -5.23
CA THR A 180 9.40 23.59 -5.65
C THR A 180 8.88 24.16 -6.99
N PRO A 181 9.11 25.44 -7.32
CA PRO A 181 8.74 26.01 -8.61
C PRO A 181 9.23 25.16 -9.79
N LYS A 182 10.45 24.65 -9.73
CA LYS A 182 11.02 23.76 -10.74
C LYS A 182 10.17 22.50 -10.97
N LEU A 183 9.69 21.90 -9.90
CA LEU A 183 8.85 20.69 -9.98
C LEU A 183 7.43 21.00 -10.48
N LYS A 184 6.86 22.17 -10.12
CA LYS A 184 5.59 22.66 -10.69
C LYS A 184 5.69 22.81 -12.21
N PHE A 185 6.75 23.46 -12.70
CA PHE A 185 7.00 23.58 -14.14
C PHE A 185 7.27 22.23 -14.82
N ARG A 186 8.00 21.33 -14.18
CA ARG A 186 8.25 19.99 -14.70
C ARG A 186 6.96 19.22 -14.90
N LEU A 187 6.06 19.25 -13.90
CA LEU A 187 4.77 18.58 -13.95
C LEU A 187 3.87 19.19 -15.04
N ALA A 188 3.84 20.52 -15.15
CA ALA A 188 3.11 21.24 -16.18
C ALA A 188 3.58 20.89 -17.59
N LEU A 189 4.89 20.93 -17.83
CA LEU A 189 5.48 20.54 -19.11
C LEU A 189 5.19 19.08 -19.47
N LYS A 190 5.33 18.18 -18.50
CA LYS A 190 5.02 16.75 -18.70
C LYS A 190 3.58 16.55 -19.13
N THR A 191 2.63 17.22 -18.47
CA THR A 191 1.20 17.13 -18.78
C THR A 191 0.89 17.77 -20.12
N SER A 192 1.44 18.96 -20.41
CA SER A 192 1.21 19.68 -21.66
C SER A 192 1.71 18.93 -22.91
N THR A 193 2.81 18.21 -22.77
CA THR A 193 3.45 17.47 -23.88
C THR A 193 3.00 16.02 -23.96
N ASP A 194 2.08 15.57 -23.10
CA ASP A 194 1.57 14.20 -23.15
C ASP A 194 0.66 14.03 -24.39
N SER A 195 0.85 12.93 -25.12
CA SER A 195 0.07 12.63 -26.34
C SER A 195 -1.42 12.52 -26.06
N VAL A 196 -1.81 12.07 -24.88
CA VAL A 196 -3.25 11.97 -24.51
C VAL A 196 -3.85 13.34 -24.28
N THR A 197 -3.09 14.32 -23.76
CA THR A 197 -3.53 15.72 -23.65
C THR A 197 -3.83 16.30 -25.04
N PHE A 198 -2.95 16.05 -26.01
CA PHE A 198 -3.19 16.45 -27.40
C PHE A 198 -4.41 15.74 -28.01
N LEU A 199 -4.53 14.43 -27.80
CA LEU A 199 -5.70 13.67 -28.29
C LEU A 199 -7.01 14.13 -27.64
N GLY A 200 -6.97 14.52 -26.36
CA GLY A 200 -8.10 15.14 -25.66
C GLY A 200 -8.54 16.43 -26.34
N SER A 201 -7.58 17.30 -26.69
CA SER A 201 -7.86 18.54 -27.44
C SER A 201 -8.43 18.26 -28.83
N ALA A 202 -7.97 17.20 -29.51
CA ALA A 202 -8.50 16.78 -30.80
C ALA A 202 -9.94 16.25 -30.66
N PHE A 203 -10.26 15.54 -29.60
CA PHE A 203 -11.62 15.11 -29.30
C PHE A 203 -12.56 16.29 -29.07
N VAL A 204 -12.16 17.27 -28.24
CA VAL A 204 -12.95 18.49 -27.99
C VAL A 204 -13.13 19.25 -29.28
N ALA A 205 -12.09 19.41 -30.12
CA ALA A 205 -12.19 20.06 -31.42
C ALA A 205 -13.19 19.36 -32.37
N SER A 206 -13.32 18.02 -32.24
CA SER A 206 -14.32 17.27 -33.03
C SER A 206 -15.75 17.57 -32.58
N VAL A 207 -15.98 17.71 -31.28
CA VAL A 207 -17.27 18.12 -30.70
C VAL A 207 -17.60 19.55 -31.13
N ASP A 208 -16.64 20.45 -31.00
CA ASP A 208 -16.77 21.85 -31.42
C ASP A 208 -17.05 21.97 -32.93
N GLN A 209 -16.44 21.14 -33.76
CA GLN A 209 -16.66 21.07 -35.18
C GLN A 209 -18.11 20.64 -35.50
N ALA A 210 -18.62 19.62 -34.80
CA ALA A 210 -19.98 19.14 -34.94
C ALA A 210 -20.99 20.20 -34.48
N ALA A 211 -20.68 20.93 -33.40
CA ALA A 211 -21.50 22.03 -32.88
C ALA A 211 -21.34 23.34 -33.65
N ASN A 212 -20.44 23.41 -34.64
CA ASN A 212 -20.09 24.63 -35.39
C ASN A 212 -19.71 25.81 -34.47
N THR A 213 -19.00 25.55 -33.40
CA THR A 213 -18.54 26.56 -32.43
C THR A 213 -17.08 26.29 -32.03
N PRO A 214 -16.24 27.31 -31.78
CA PRO A 214 -16.40 28.72 -32.19
C PRO A 214 -16.49 28.90 -33.73
N ASN A 215 -16.82 30.12 -34.16
CA ASN A 215 -17.08 30.43 -35.57
C ASN A 215 -15.85 30.46 -36.50
N TYR A 216 -15.06 29.39 -36.48
CA TYR A 216 -13.92 29.18 -37.37
C TYR A 216 -14.32 28.71 -38.78
N GLY A 217 -15.62 28.43 -39.00
CA GLY A 217 -16.10 27.77 -40.19
C GLY A 217 -15.98 26.26 -40.18
N GLN A 218 -16.42 25.63 -41.25
CA GLN A 218 -16.40 24.16 -41.39
C GLN A 218 -15.22 23.68 -42.24
N GLY A 219 -15.06 22.35 -42.33
CA GLY A 219 -13.99 21.69 -43.08
C GLY A 219 -12.65 21.61 -42.32
N ALA A 220 -11.64 21.12 -43.02
CA ALA A 220 -10.32 20.84 -42.41
C ALA A 220 -9.63 22.05 -41.77
N LYS A 221 -9.80 23.25 -42.41
CA LYS A 221 -9.25 24.49 -41.87
C LYS A 221 -9.91 24.86 -40.54
N GLY A 222 -11.27 24.82 -40.48
CA GLY A 222 -11.99 25.11 -39.26
C GLY A 222 -11.69 24.11 -38.13
N TYR A 223 -11.56 22.84 -38.48
CA TYR A 223 -11.14 21.82 -37.52
C TYR A 223 -9.74 22.09 -36.98
N GLY A 224 -8.76 22.38 -37.84
CA GLY A 224 -7.38 22.69 -37.43
C GLY A 224 -7.31 23.91 -36.49
N GLN A 225 -8.11 24.93 -36.74
CA GLN A 225 -8.22 26.13 -35.90
C GLN A 225 -8.86 25.81 -34.54
N ARG A 226 -9.89 24.96 -34.49
CA ARG A 226 -10.47 24.48 -33.23
C ARG A 226 -9.48 23.61 -32.43
N LEU A 227 -8.79 22.71 -33.13
CA LEU A 227 -7.76 21.90 -32.48
C LEU A 227 -6.65 22.79 -31.89
N GLY A 228 -6.14 23.73 -32.66
CA GLY A 228 -5.11 24.67 -32.20
C GLY A 228 -5.58 25.51 -30.99
N SER A 229 -6.82 26.05 -31.06
CA SER A 229 -7.36 26.86 -29.96
C SER A 229 -7.62 26.04 -28.68
N ASN A 230 -8.18 24.84 -28.82
CA ASN A 230 -8.42 23.95 -27.65
C ASN A 230 -7.10 23.52 -27.00
N TYR A 231 -6.08 23.17 -27.79
CA TYR A 231 -4.76 22.84 -27.25
C TYR A 231 -4.10 24.07 -26.61
N ALA A 232 -4.22 25.27 -27.21
CA ALA A 232 -3.69 26.51 -26.64
C ALA A 232 -4.37 26.90 -25.32
N ASN A 233 -5.71 26.72 -25.22
CA ASN A 233 -6.45 26.92 -23.98
C ASN A 233 -5.93 25.98 -22.88
N GLY A 234 -5.87 24.68 -23.15
CA GLY A 234 -5.37 23.68 -22.19
C GLY A 234 -3.90 23.94 -21.79
N LEU A 235 -3.04 24.30 -22.76
CA LEU A 235 -1.64 24.68 -22.48
C LEU A 235 -1.57 25.91 -21.58
N THR A 236 -2.39 26.93 -21.84
CA THR A 236 -2.41 28.14 -21.01
C THR A 236 -2.87 27.84 -19.60
N ASP A 237 -3.94 27.07 -19.44
CA ASP A 237 -4.45 26.68 -18.13
C ASP A 237 -3.41 25.86 -17.34
N ILE A 238 -2.83 24.84 -17.95
CA ILE A 238 -1.79 24.01 -17.31
C ILE A 238 -0.56 24.84 -16.94
N MET A 239 -0.12 25.74 -17.80
CA MET A 239 1.11 26.52 -17.52
C MET A 239 0.84 27.66 -16.54
N VAL A 240 -0.23 28.40 -16.69
CA VAL A 240 -0.55 29.54 -15.83
C VAL A 240 -1.12 29.07 -14.50
N GLY A 241 -2.14 28.23 -14.50
CA GLY A 241 -2.81 27.72 -13.31
C GLY A 241 -2.04 26.61 -12.61
N GLY A 242 -1.27 25.79 -13.35
CA GLY A 242 -0.51 24.64 -12.80
C GLY A 242 0.96 24.92 -12.47
N ALA A 243 1.57 25.99 -12.99
CA ALA A 243 2.99 26.27 -12.72
C ALA A 243 3.27 27.73 -12.37
N ILE A 244 2.93 28.70 -13.23
CA ILE A 244 3.34 30.10 -13.08
C ILE A 244 2.72 30.70 -11.80
N LEU A 245 1.40 30.77 -11.74
CA LEU A 245 0.71 31.34 -10.57
C LEU A 245 0.96 30.57 -9.30
N PRO A 246 0.92 29.21 -9.27
CA PRO A 246 1.27 28.47 -8.07
C PRO A 246 2.68 28.73 -7.57
N SER A 247 3.65 28.99 -8.48
CA SER A 247 5.02 29.31 -8.06
C SER A 247 5.14 30.71 -7.44
N ILE A 248 4.39 31.67 -7.97
CA ILE A 248 4.38 33.08 -7.46
C ILE A 248 3.60 33.18 -6.15
N LEU A 249 2.45 32.48 -6.07
CA LEU A 249 1.53 32.56 -4.94
C LEU A 249 1.82 31.51 -3.85
N HIS A 250 2.88 30.73 -3.99
CA HIS A 250 3.24 29.63 -3.07
C HIS A 250 2.09 28.66 -2.83
N GLN A 251 1.42 28.23 -3.90
CA GLN A 251 0.29 27.29 -3.89
C GLN A 251 0.66 25.97 -4.55
N ASP A 252 0.10 24.88 -4.07
CA ASP A 252 0.28 23.55 -4.67
C ASP A 252 -0.87 23.27 -5.64
N PRO A 253 -0.60 23.06 -6.94
CA PRO A 253 -1.63 22.89 -7.94
C PRO A 253 -2.23 21.47 -7.99
N ARG A 254 -1.80 20.55 -7.11
CA ARG A 254 -2.21 19.15 -7.13
C ARG A 254 -3.53 18.95 -6.37
N TYR A 255 -4.32 17.98 -6.84
CA TYR A 255 -5.46 17.45 -6.11
C TYR A 255 -4.98 16.49 -5.01
N PHE A 256 -5.33 16.75 -3.76
CA PHE A 256 -5.01 15.88 -2.63
C PHE A 256 -6.19 14.94 -2.33
N TYR A 257 -6.04 13.67 -2.71
CA TYR A 257 -7.07 12.66 -2.51
C TYR A 257 -7.40 12.47 -1.02
N GLN A 258 -8.65 12.69 -0.63
CA GLN A 258 -9.07 12.54 0.77
C GLN A 258 -9.23 11.07 1.17
N GLY A 259 -9.99 10.30 0.43
CA GLY A 259 -10.13 8.85 0.57
C GLY A 259 -10.83 8.34 1.83
N THR A 260 -10.95 9.16 2.87
CA THR A 260 -11.52 8.80 4.18
C THR A 260 -12.61 9.77 4.59
N GLY A 261 -13.42 9.39 5.57
CA GLY A 261 -14.55 10.18 6.03
C GLY A 261 -15.87 9.83 5.34
N THR A 262 -16.92 10.61 5.61
CA THR A 262 -18.26 10.39 5.06
C THR A 262 -18.30 10.74 3.56
N LYS A 263 -19.24 10.13 2.82
CA LYS A 263 -19.47 10.48 1.40
C LYS A 263 -19.70 11.98 1.21
N LYS A 264 -20.46 12.62 2.12
CA LYS A 264 -20.72 14.07 2.08
C LYS A 264 -19.43 14.87 2.22
N SER A 265 -18.58 14.56 3.19
CA SER A 265 -17.28 15.23 3.40
C SER A 265 -16.39 15.09 2.16
N ARG A 266 -16.28 13.90 1.61
CA ARG A 266 -15.48 13.61 0.41
C ARG A 266 -16.02 14.33 -0.83
N THR A 267 -17.34 14.38 -1.00
CA THR A 267 -17.97 15.14 -2.10
C THR A 267 -17.67 16.62 -1.95
N LEU A 268 -17.86 17.19 -0.75
CA LEU A 268 -17.59 18.61 -0.50
C LEU A 268 -16.11 18.94 -0.78
N HIS A 269 -15.19 18.11 -0.30
CA HIS A 269 -13.76 18.25 -0.61
C HIS A 269 -13.51 18.24 -2.12
N ALA A 270 -14.05 17.26 -2.83
CA ALA A 270 -13.85 17.07 -4.27
C ALA A 270 -14.35 18.27 -5.10
N ILE A 271 -15.53 18.81 -4.79
CA ILE A 271 -16.11 19.95 -5.52
C ILE A 271 -15.57 21.31 -5.08
N SER A 272 -14.84 21.37 -3.96
CA SER A 272 -14.21 22.61 -3.49
C SER A 272 -12.86 22.91 -4.14
N THR A 273 -12.28 22.00 -4.90
CA THR A 273 -10.93 22.11 -5.49
C THR A 273 -10.70 23.37 -6.34
N PRO A 274 -11.65 23.86 -7.16
CA PRO A 274 -11.42 25.12 -7.87
C PRO A 274 -11.24 26.32 -6.94
N PHE A 275 -11.76 26.25 -5.72
CA PHE A 275 -11.81 27.37 -4.76
C PHE A 275 -10.80 27.24 -3.61
N ILE A 276 -10.36 26.02 -3.31
CA ILE A 276 -9.48 25.72 -2.17
C ILE A 276 -8.35 24.79 -2.62
N CYS A 277 -7.11 25.17 -2.31
CA CYS A 277 -5.91 24.37 -2.55
C CYS A 277 -5.02 24.34 -1.31
N LYS A 278 -3.98 23.52 -1.32
CA LYS A 278 -2.90 23.61 -0.33
C LYS A 278 -1.89 24.69 -0.70
N GLY A 279 -1.36 25.37 0.30
CA GLY A 279 -0.17 26.20 0.13
C GLY A 279 1.12 25.38 0.24
N ASP A 280 2.25 25.97 -0.15
CA ASP A 280 3.58 25.39 0.06
C ASP A 280 3.94 25.28 1.56
N ASN A 281 3.14 25.86 2.44
CA ASN A 281 3.17 25.69 3.90
C ASN A 281 2.35 24.49 4.40
N GLY A 282 1.71 23.74 3.49
CA GLY A 282 0.84 22.60 3.80
C GLY A 282 -0.57 22.94 4.28
N LEU A 283 -0.90 24.23 4.49
CA LEU A 283 -2.21 24.68 4.96
C LEU A 283 -3.19 24.89 3.79
N TRP A 284 -4.47 24.66 4.06
CA TRP A 284 -5.54 24.93 3.10
C TRP A 284 -5.79 26.44 2.99
N GLN A 285 -5.94 26.94 1.76
CA GLN A 285 -6.13 28.33 1.44
C GLN A 285 -6.97 28.52 0.17
N PRO A 286 -7.50 29.75 -0.11
CA PRO A 286 -8.20 30.02 -1.37
C PRO A 286 -7.29 29.77 -2.57
N ASN A 287 -7.83 29.13 -3.61
CA ASN A 287 -7.11 28.73 -4.82
C ASN A 287 -7.02 29.88 -5.82
N TYR A 288 -6.24 30.90 -5.50
CA TYR A 288 -6.02 32.05 -6.38
C TYR A 288 -5.31 31.66 -7.68
N SER A 289 -4.42 30.65 -7.63
CA SER A 289 -3.67 30.20 -8.80
C SER A 289 -4.58 29.49 -9.80
N GLY A 290 -5.45 28.58 -9.36
CA GLY A 290 -6.42 27.92 -10.23
C GLY A 290 -7.40 28.92 -10.85
N LEU A 291 -8.08 29.73 -10.03
CA LEU A 291 -9.00 30.77 -10.50
C LEU A 291 -8.32 31.76 -11.45
N GLY A 292 -7.09 32.18 -11.14
CA GLY A 292 -6.30 33.04 -12.01
C GLY A 292 -5.94 32.38 -13.33
N GLY A 293 -5.65 31.08 -13.33
CA GLY A 293 -5.39 30.27 -14.52
C GLY A 293 -6.58 30.23 -15.46
N TYR A 294 -7.79 29.94 -14.94
CA TYR A 294 -9.02 29.91 -15.73
C TYR A 294 -9.33 31.27 -16.37
N VAL A 295 -9.22 32.35 -15.60
CA VAL A 295 -9.41 33.72 -16.13
C VAL A 295 -8.36 34.06 -17.18
N ALA A 296 -7.09 33.70 -16.93
CA ALA A 296 -6.00 33.95 -17.87
C ALA A 296 -6.17 33.16 -19.19
N SER A 297 -6.61 31.91 -19.12
CA SER A 297 -6.93 31.08 -20.29
C SER A 297 -7.97 31.75 -21.16
N GLY A 298 -9.11 32.15 -20.60
CA GLY A 298 -10.16 32.89 -21.32
C GLY A 298 -9.70 34.25 -21.85
N ALA A 299 -8.87 35.00 -21.10
CA ALA A 299 -8.35 36.28 -21.55
C ALA A 299 -7.38 36.14 -22.73
N ILE A 300 -6.46 35.18 -22.68
CA ILE A 300 -5.50 34.91 -23.74
C ILE A 300 -6.18 34.33 -24.97
N ALA A 301 -7.26 33.56 -24.80
CA ALA A 301 -8.09 33.05 -25.91
C ALA A 301 -8.64 34.16 -26.82
N ASN A 302 -8.86 35.37 -26.31
CA ASN A 302 -9.24 36.52 -27.12
C ASN A 302 -8.23 36.88 -28.23
N ALA A 303 -6.96 36.46 -28.10
CA ALA A 303 -5.94 36.73 -29.12
C ALA A 303 -6.15 35.88 -30.41
N TYR A 304 -6.65 34.64 -30.26
CA TYR A 304 -6.73 33.70 -31.39
C TYR A 304 -8.13 33.19 -31.74
N TYR A 305 -9.14 33.47 -30.92
CA TYR A 305 -10.52 33.13 -31.27
C TYR A 305 -11.06 34.03 -32.41
N PRO A 306 -12.10 33.60 -33.15
CA PRO A 306 -12.76 34.45 -34.13
C PRO A 306 -13.33 35.73 -33.50
N ALA A 307 -13.30 36.83 -34.22
CA ALA A 307 -13.75 38.14 -33.70
C ALA A 307 -15.17 38.09 -33.11
N SER A 308 -16.07 37.28 -33.71
CA SER A 308 -17.45 37.11 -33.22
C SER A 308 -17.54 36.37 -31.85
N ASN A 309 -16.48 35.69 -31.42
CA ASN A 309 -16.47 34.94 -30.18
C ASN A 309 -15.60 35.62 -29.09
N ARG A 310 -14.99 36.77 -29.38
CA ARG A 310 -14.14 37.51 -28.45
C ARG A 310 -14.93 38.35 -27.47
N GLY A 311 -14.27 38.79 -26.42
CA GLY A 311 -14.82 39.74 -25.46
C GLY A 311 -14.94 39.17 -24.05
N PRO A 312 -15.50 39.95 -23.11
CA PRO A 312 -15.68 39.52 -21.74
C PRO A 312 -16.51 38.23 -21.56
N GLY A 313 -17.44 38.00 -22.49
CA GLY A 313 -18.29 36.81 -22.51
C GLY A 313 -17.48 35.53 -22.72
N LEU A 314 -16.43 35.56 -23.55
CA LEU A 314 -15.51 34.43 -23.72
C LEU A 314 -14.76 34.15 -22.40
N VAL A 315 -14.21 35.17 -21.75
CA VAL A 315 -13.50 35.02 -20.49
C VAL A 315 -14.40 34.41 -19.43
N ALA A 316 -15.60 34.95 -19.27
CA ALA A 316 -16.56 34.45 -18.29
C ALA A 316 -16.97 33.00 -18.58
N SER A 317 -17.35 32.68 -19.83
CA SER A 317 -17.79 31.32 -20.19
C SER A 317 -16.67 30.29 -20.04
N THR A 318 -15.45 30.61 -20.46
CA THR A 318 -14.26 29.72 -20.26
C THR A 318 -14.03 29.47 -18.79
N THR A 319 -13.97 30.54 -17.96
CA THR A 319 -13.77 30.43 -16.53
C THR A 319 -14.84 29.54 -15.86
N PHE A 320 -16.11 29.70 -16.19
CA PHE A 320 -17.17 28.87 -15.61
C PHE A 320 -17.10 27.42 -16.08
N ILE A 321 -16.74 27.18 -17.34
CA ILE A 321 -16.55 25.82 -17.87
C ILE A 321 -15.37 25.15 -17.15
N ASP A 322 -14.25 25.83 -16.99
CA ASP A 322 -13.05 25.29 -16.33
C ASP A 322 -13.32 24.98 -14.85
N ILE A 323 -14.02 25.87 -14.11
CA ILE A 323 -14.47 25.60 -12.75
C ILE A 323 -15.37 24.34 -12.70
N ALA A 324 -16.35 24.23 -13.59
CA ALA A 324 -17.25 23.08 -13.60
C ALA A 324 -16.50 21.78 -13.96
N ALA A 325 -15.57 21.85 -14.91
CA ALA A 325 -14.72 20.73 -15.30
C ALA A 325 -13.81 20.28 -14.15
N ASP A 326 -13.23 21.21 -13.40
CA ASP A 326 -12.38 20.87 -12.25
C ASP A 326 -13.19 20.28 -11.09
N MET A 327 -14.39 20.81 -10.81
CA MET A 327 -15.32 20.19 -9.85
C MET A 327 -15.66 18.74 -10.24
N ALA A 328 -15.97 18.51 -11.51
CA ALA A 328 -16.27 17.18 -12.03
C ALA A 328 -15.05 16.26 -11.95
N ASN A 329 -13.86 16.76 -12.33
CA ASN A 329 -12.60 16.03 -12.21
C ASN A 329 -12.32 15.66 -10.76
N GLY A 330 -12.41 16.58 -9.80
CA GLY A 330 -12.24 16.32 -8.37
C GLY A 330 -13.18 15.21 -7.88
N PHE A 331 -14.46 15.27 -8.29
CA PHE A 331 -15.43 14.23 -7.94
C PHE A 331 -15.06 12.86 -8.52
N ILE A 332 -14.66 12.82 -9.79
CA ILE A 332 -14.23 11.59 -10.45
C ILE A 332 -12.93 11.06 -9.83
N GLN A 333 -11.97 11.93 -9.51
CA GLN A 333 -10.73 11.56 -8.79
C GLN A 333 -11.05 10.92 -7.44
N GLU A 334 -11.97 11.51 -6.67
CA GLU A 334 -12.29 11.06 -5.33
C GLU A 334 -13.01 9.70 -5.29
N PHE A 335 -13.87 9.42 -6.26
CA PHE A 335 -14.73 8.23 -6.20
C PHE A 335 -14.42 7.14 -7.21
N VAL A 336 -13.75 7.48 -8.32
CA VAL A 336 -13.59 6.57 -9.46
C VAL A 336 -12.12 6.30 -9.79
N LEU A 337 -11.33 7.36 -10.06
CA LEU A 337 -10.05 7.21 -10.75
C LEU A 337 -8.97 6.50 -9.94
N ARG A 338 -8.98 6.60 -8.61
CA ARG A 338 -8.06 5.84 -7.78
C ARG A 338 -8.12 4.33 -8.05
N LYS A 339 -9.34 3.81 -8.23
CA LYS A 339 -9.55 2.37 -8.51
C LYS A 339 -9.04 1.96 -9.89
N LEU A 340 -8.98 2.91 -10.81
CA LEU A 340 -8.55 2.72 -12.20
C LEU A 340 -7.09 3.10 -12.43
N THR A 341 -6.38 3.61 -11.40
CA THR A 341 -4.97 3.99 -11.46
C THR A 341 -4.12 2.89 -10.81
N PRO A 342 -3.44 2.01 -11.59
CA PRO A 342 -2.71 0.87 -11.06
C PRO A 342 -1.65 1.25 -10.03
N SER A 343 -0.89 2.33 -10.26
CA SER A 343 0.14 2.82 -9.36
C SER A 343 -0.38 3.31 -8.00
N ALA A 344 -1.67 3.67 -7.91
CA ALA A 344 -2.29 4.10 -6.66
C ALA A 344 -2.76 2.92 -5.77
N LYS A 345 -2.93 1.72 -6.36
CA LYS A 345 -3.39 0.53 -5.64
C LYS A 345 -2.29 -0.07 -4.74
N ASN A 346 -1.05 0.07 -5.14
CA ASN A 346 0.10 -0.56 -4.47
C ASN A 346 0.71 0.31 -3.36
N ARG A 347 0.14 1.48 -3.05
CA ARG A 347 0.59 2.29 -1.93
C ARG A 347 -0.22 1.94 -0.69
N PRO A 348 0.44 1.46 0.41
CA PRO A 348 -0.25 1.24 1.67
C PRO A 348 -0.88 2.57 2.12
N GLN A 349 -2.16 2.53 2.46
CA GLN A 349 -2.73 3.58 3.30
C GLN A 349 -2.08 3.36 4.66
N SER A 350 -1.23 4.28 5.10
CA SER A 350 -0.78 4.30 6.50
C SER A 350 -2.05 4.23 7.34
N GLU A 351 -2.16 3.19 8.15
CA GLU A 351 -3.28 3.02 9.07
C GLU A 351 -3.29 4.26 9.97
N ALA A 352 -4.19 5.19 9.68
CA ALA A 352 -4.47 6.29 10.58
C ALA A 352 -5.08 5.67 11.82
N GLY A 353 -4.36 5.79 12.93
CA GLY A 353 -4.62 5.20 14.23
C GLY A 353 -6.10 5.10 14.56
N SER A 354 -6.50 3.88 14.86
CA SER A 354 -7.61 3.61 15.77
C SER A 354 -7.19 4.15 17.14
N ASN A 355 -7.70 5.30 17.49
CA ASN A 355 -7.94 5.73 18.87
C ASN A 355 -9.31 6.37 18.92
#